data_3e318b62ff33df92a5b8e2e0732d9dee
#
_entry.id   3e318b62ff33df92a5b8e2e0732d9dee
#
_cell.length_a   1.000
_cell.length_b   1.000
_cell.length_c   1.000
_cell.angle_alpha   90.00
_cell.angle_beta   90.00
_cell.angle_gamma   90.00
#
_symmetry.space_group_name_H-M   'P 1'
#
loop_
_entity.id
_entity.type
_entity.pdbx_description
1 polymer ?
#
loop_
_entity_poly.entity_id
_entity_poly.type
_entity_poly.pdbx_seq_one_letter_code
_entity_poly.pdbx_strand_id
1 'polypeptide(L)'
;MSNEERRLLNTESAYILKMEKNMKKIIAILLLLATMVLPLASCKKDEPSNDNNETDNNSDKQPEPELPGVDFLNDDLSEYVEIDEKYYKGFTVTFDPSIVKTLDVENSIIQTLCKHKNKTPVEGDGVISVGDVAHIYYRGYYMKGEEKYFFQGGDNTASEKPYSLEIGSGGFIPGFEYNLIGKNPADYSEENPIVVETFFPEKYHSDELAGKTAYFIVTVVKLEEYEAPTLDDAFVTETLKMSERSLSGYKGETLADKYRDYIKEEMLREKGLDLETLILDAFWKSVIDGAVVKKYPEKQLKESYDSLVYELEYYYNNGYAAYYKYDDFMCLYIGLDVGSDWKSKLNEIAKSQIKQQLIFYHIMNVEGLKPTDEEFYSLFDEYLIPALAESGITPDKYGSEEEYLAEKEKYKTELIRKHGEDYFKTMIYYEVTVNAIKDFANVVEITQ
;
A
#
# COMPACT_ATOMS: atom_id res chain seq x y z
N MET A 1 26.99 -9.94 34.03
CA MET A 1 26.64 -9.81 32.58
C MET A 1 27.71 -8.97 31.91
N SER A 2 28.42 -9.55 30.96
CA SER A 2 29.44 -8.85 30.17
C SER A 2 28.78 -7.84 29.21
N ASN A 3 29.56 -6.89 28.69
CA ASN A 3 29.05 -5.93 27.70
C ASN A 3 28.60 -6.63 26.38
N GLU A 4 29.13 -7.81 26.14
CA GLU A 4 28.77 -8.67 24.99
C GLU A 4 27.41 -9.35 25.21
N GLU A 5 27.10 -9.83 26.40
CA GLU A 5 25.80 -10.39 26.78
C GLU A 5 24.68 -9.32 26.71
N ARG A 6 24.97 -8.07 27.11
CA ARG A 6 24.01 -6.94 26.96
C ARG A 6 23.78 -6.54 25.52
N ARG A 7 24.81 -6.68 24.68
CA ARG A 7 24.68 -6.36 23.23
C ARG A 7 23.86 -7.41 22.48
N LEU A 8 24.04 -8.69 22.86
CA LEU A 8 23.26 -9.81 22.34
C LEU A 8 21.77 -9.71 22.75
N LEU A 9 21.50 -9.44 24.02
CA LEU A 9 20.15 -9.24 24.54
C LEU A 9 19.43 -8.03 23.90
N ASN A 10 20.16 -6.93 23.64
CA ASN A 10 19.59 -5.77 22.94
C ASN A 10 19.34 -6.04 21.45
N THR A 11 20.16 -6.85 20.78
CA THR A 11 19.95 -7.28 19.40
C THR A 11 18.81 -8.29 19.30
N GLU A 12 18.67 -9.22 20.23
CA GLU A 12 17.53 -10.15 20.30
C GLU A 12 16.23 -9.41 20.58
N SER A 13 16.20 -8.47 21.53
CA SER A 13 15.02 -7.66 21.83
C SER A 13 14.61 -6.77 20.65
N ALA A 14 15.57 -6.17 19.94
CA ALA A 14 15.29 -5.39 18.73
C ALA A 14 14.82 -6.25 17.57
N TYR A 15 15.32 -7.49 17.46
CA TYR A 15 14.89 -8.46 16.47
C TYR A 15 13.46 -8.97 16.75
N ILE A 16 13.15 -9.27 18.02
CA ILE A 16 11.80 -9.67 18.49
C ILE A 16 10.79 -8.55 18.26
N LEU A 17 11.12 -7.28 18.59
CA LEU A 17 10.28 -6.11 18.32
C LEU A 17 10.05 -5.88 16.81
N LYS A 18 11.05 -6.13 15.97
CA LYS A 18 10.93 -6.06 14.52
C LYS A 18 10.09 -7.20 13.96
N MET A 19 10.19 -8.40 14.56
CA MET A 19 9.34 -9.55 14.25
C MET A 19 7.88 -9.30 14.64
N GLU A 20 7.60 -8.76 15.85
CA GLU A 20 6.23 -8.40 16.28
C GLU A 20 5.59 -7.37 15.35
N LYS A 21 6.36 -6.38 14.89
CA LYS A 21 5.88 -5.35 13.95
C LYS A 21 5.62 -5.90 12.56
N ASN A 22 6.45 -6.87 12.11
CA ASN A 22 6.25 -7.58 10.85
C ASN A 22 5.08 -8.59 10.95
N MET A 23 4.93 -9.28 12.08
CA MET A 23 3.79 -10.18 12.33
C MET A 23 2.46 -9.43 12.30
N LYS A 24 2.36 -8.25 12.93
CA LYS A 24 1.15 -7.42 12.86
C LYS A 24 0.83 -6.96 11.43
N LYS A 25 1.86 -6.65 10.61
CA LYS A 25 1.69 -6.35 9.19
C LYS A 25 1.29 -7.59 8.37
N ILE A 26 1.87 -8.74 8.66
CA ILE A 26 1.56 -10.01 7.97
C ILE A 26 0.15 -10.48 8.35
N ILE A 27 -0.26 -10.34 9.61
CA ILE A 27 -1.65 -10.62 10.04
C ILE A 27 -2.63 -9.65 9.37
N ALA A 28 -2.30 -8.37 9.23
CA ALA A 28 -3.10 -7.41 8.47
C ALA A 28 -3.13 -7.74 6.97
N ILE A 29 -2.01 -8.19 6.38
CA ILE A 29 -1.92 -8.66 5.00
C ILE A 29 -2.65 -10.00 4.83
N LEU A 30 -2.56 -10.92 5.79
CA LEU A 30 -3.33 -12.16 5.79
C LEU A 30 -4.84 -11.90 5.93
N LEU A 31 -5.26 -10.91 6.69
CA LEU A 31 -6.65 -10.46 6.77
C LEU A 31 -7.11 -9.76 5.47
N LEU A 32 -6.22 -9.03 4.78
CA LEU A 32 -6.47 -8.39 3.48
C LEU A 32 -6.37 -9.38 2.31
N LEU A 33 -5.39 -10.30 2.32
CA LEU A 33 -5.26 -11.39 1.34
C LEU A 33 -6.29 -12.50 1.56
N ALA A 34 -6.87 -12.60 2.75
CA ALA A 34 -7.97 -13.51 3.05
C ALA A 34 -9.26 -13.17 2.29
N THR A 35 -9.41 -11.94 1.80
CA THR A 35 -10.46 -11.59 0.83
C THR A 35 -10.14 -12.11 -0.57
N MET A 36 -8.89 -12.50 -0.83
CA MET A 36 -8.40 -13.06 -2.09
C MET A 36 -7.92 -14.51 -1.95
N VAL A 37 -8.54 -15.35 -1.12
CA VAL A 37 -8.35 -16.79 -1.28
C VAL A 37 -9.07 -17.18 -2.56
N LEU A 38 -8.37 -16.96 -3.65
CA LEU A 38 -8.64 -17.64 -4.91
C LEU A 38 -8.59 -19.12 -4.62
N PRO A 39 -9.56 -19.91 -5.09
CA PRO A 39 -9.40 -21.35 -5.04
C PRO A 39 -8.05 -21.63 -5.72
N LEU A 40 -7.07 -22.12 -4.95
CA LEU A 40 -5.88 -22.72 -5.52
C LEU A 40 -6.43 -23.90 -6.34
N ALA A 41 -6.78 -23.59 -7.59
CA ALA A 41 -7.13 -24.61 -8.56
C ALA A 41 -5.97 -25.59 -8.52
N SER A 42 -6.29 -26.77 -8.00
CA SER A 42 -5.57 -28.00 -8.07
C SER A 42 -4.37 -27.94 -9.04
N CYS A 43 -3.21 -27.49 -8.57
CA CYS A 43 -1.96 -27.85 -9.21
C CYS A 43 -1.85 -29.36 -9.03
N LYS A 44 -2.23 -30.11 -10.06
CA LYS A 44 -1.77 -31.49 -10.20
C LYS A 44 -0.25 -31.43 -10.05
N LYS A 45 0.25 -32.03 -8.96
CA LYS A 45 1.66 -32.31 -8.80
C LYS A 45 2.09 -33.15 -10.00
N ASP A 46 2.87 -32.59 -10.90
CA ASP A 46 3.78 -33.32 -11.71
C ASP A 46 4.93 -33.76 -10.77
N GLU A 47 4.81 -34.96 -10.25
CA GLU A 47 5.92 -35.62 -9.54
C GLU A 47 7.05 -35.83 -10.53
N PRO A 48 8.29 -35.48 -10.21
CA PRO A 48 9.42 -35.93 -11.01
C PRO A 48 9.52 -37.45 -10.87
N SER A 49 9.45 -38.13 -12.01
CA SER A 49 9.68 -39.59 -12.13
C SER A 49 11.06 -39.94 -11.58
N ASN A 50 11.10 -40.54 -10.41
CA ASN A 50 12.28 -41.18 -9.89
C ASN A 50 12.00 -42.71 -9.92
N ASP A 51 12.53 -43.33 -10.96
CA ASP A 51 12.63 -44.81 -11.04
C ASP A 51 13.51 -45.31 -9.91
N ASN A 52 12.91 -45.80 -8.84
CA ASN A 52 13.53 -46.86 -8.03
C ASN A 52 12.42 -47.72 -7.41
N ASN A 53 12.42 -48.98 -7.85
CA ASN A 53 11.63 -50.08 -7.34
C ASN A 53 11.75 -50.19 -5.81
N GLU A 54 10.67 -49.94 -5.09
CA GLU A 54 10.34 -50.71 -3.89
C GLU A 54 8.84 -50.96 -3.88
N THR A 55 8.51 -52.24 -3.88
CA THR A 55 7.16 -52.76 -3.72
C THR A 55 6.63 -52.41 -2.34
N ASP A 56 5.75 -51.42 -2.23
CA ASP A 56 4.96 -51.19 -1.03
C ASP A 56 3.47 -51.42 -1.35
N ASN A 57 2.93 -52.49 -0.80
CA ASN A 57 1.55 -52.84 -0.79
C ASN A 57 0.79 -51.84 0.09
N ASN A 58 0.16 -50.85 -0.49
CA ASN A 58 -0.92 -50.11 0.18
C ASN A 58 -1.99 -49.63 -0.83
N SER A 59 -2.66 -50.61 -1.43
CA SER A 59 -3.84 -50.39 -2.26
C SER A 59 -5.08 -50.68 -1.43
N ASP A 60 -5.54 -49.68 -0.63
CA ASP A 60 -6.92 -49.61 -0.11
C ASP A 60 -7.14 -48.28 0.68
N LYS A 61 -6.76 -47.15 0.10
CA LYS A 61 -7.38 -45.90 0.50
C LYS A 61 -8.57 -45.66 -0.40
N GLN A 62 -9.79 -45.96 0.08
CA GLN A 62 -10.98 -45.44 -0.52
C GLN A 62 -10.85 -43.92 -0.59
N PRO A 63 -11.24 -43.27 -1.71
CA PRO A 63 -11.27 -41.80 -1.78
C PRO A 63 -12.14 -41.28 -0.62
N GLU A 64 -11.61 -40.32 0.11
CA GLU A 64 -12.40 -39.65 1.14
C GLU A 64 -13.67 -39.11 0.50
N PRO A 65 -14.84 -39.24 1.16
CA PRO A 65 -16.08 -38.71 0.62
C PRO A 65 -15.94 -37.20 0.37
N GLU A 66 -16.36 -36.75 -0.80
CA GLU A 66 -16.32 -35.33 -1.16
C GLU A 66 -17.21 -34.54 -0.21
N LEU A 67 -16.64 -33.54 0.47
CA LEU A 67 -17.36 -32.70 1.40
C LEU A 67 -18.36 -31.78 0.65
N PRO A 68 -19.54 -31.53 1.24
CA PRO A 68 -20.50 -30.60 0.65
C PRO A 68 -19.90 -29.19 0.61
N GLY A 69 -19.95 -28.58 -0.57
CA GLY A 69 -19.42 -27.25 -0.83
C GLY A 69 -20.43 -26.37 -1.57
N VAL A 70 -20.02 -25.17 -1.90
CA VAL A 70 -20.77 -24.19 -2.70
C VAL A 70 -19.90 -23.64 -3.82
N ASP A 71 -20.54 -23.26 -4.92
CA ASP A 71 -19.95 -22.38 -5.91
C ASP A 71 -20.34 -20.93 -5.57
N PHE A 72 -19.41 -20.17 -5.02
CA PHE A 72 -19.67 -18.78 -4.62
C PHE A 72 -20.13 -17.89 -5.78
N LEU A 73 -19.74 -18.21 -7.00
CA LEU A 73 -20.09 -17.42 -8.18
C LEU A 73 -21.48 -17.76 -8.75
N ASN A 74 -21.97 -18.99 -8.53
CA ASN A 74 -23.13 -19.49 -9.26
C ASN A 74 -24.26 -20.00 -8.35
N ASP A 75 -23.98 -20.36 -7.10
CA ASP A 75 -25.00 -20.87 -6.18
C ASP A 75 -25.76 -19.74 -5.46
N ASP A 76 -27.01 -20.04 -5.09
CA ASP A 76 -27.76 -19.20 -4.14
C ASP A 76 -27.20 -19.38 -2.72
N LEU A 77 -26.63 -18.32 -2.19
CA LEU A 77 -26.00 -18.32 -0.87
C LEU A 77 -26.95 -18.00 0.27
N SER A 78 -28.24 -17.78 0.00
CA SER A 78 -29.25 -17.42 1.02
C SER A 78 -29.45 -18.49 2.10
N GLU A 79 -29.13 -19.76 1.81
CA GLU A 79 -29.12 -20.82 2.82
C GLU A 79 -27.93 -20.77 3.78
N TYR A 80 -26.86 -20.07 3.42
CA TYR A 80 -25.60 -19.99 4.16
C TYR A 80 -25.47 -18.69 4.96
N VAL A 81 -25.93 -17.57 4.39
CA VAL A 81 -25.80 -16.25 4.99
C VAL A 81 -27.07 -15.43 4.78
N GLU A 82 -27.35 -14.55 5.72
CA GLU A 82 -28.43 -13.56 5.66
C GLU A 82 -27.89 -12.21 6.10
N ILE A 83 -28.21 -11.14 5.34
CA ILE A 83 -27.85 -9.77 5.67
C ILE A 83 -28.96 -8.83 5.20
N ASP A 84 -29.34 -7.86 6.04
CA ASP A 84 -30.28 -6.80 5.70
C ASP A 84 -29.55 -5.69 4.90
N GLU A 85 -30.19 -5.18 3.85
CA GLU A 85 -29.67 -4.14 2.95
C GLU A 85 -29.14 -2.90 3.69
N LYS A 86 -29.75 -2.52 4.82
CA LYS A 86 -29.29 -1.38 5.64
C LYS A 86 -27.86 -1.50 6.16
N TYR A 87 -27.26 -2.71 6.17
CA TYR A 87 -25.90 -2.93 6.62
C TYR A 87 -24.87 -2.76 5.51
N TYR A 88 -25.27 -2.79 4.24
CA TYR A 88 -24.34 -2.61 3.14
C TYR A 88 -24.67 -1.43 2.20
N LYS A 89 -25.83 -0.78 2.39
CA LYS A 89 -26.18 0.47 1.67
C LYS A 89 -26.38 1.63 2.63
N GLY A 90 -25.99 2.82 2.20
CA GLY A 90 -26.19 4.06 2.95
C GLY A 90 -25.36 4.19 4.22
N PHE A 91 -24.31 3.36 4.41
CA PHE A 91 -23.37 3.54 5.50
C PHE A 91 -22.57 4.82 5.30
N THR A 92 -22.25 5.51 6.40
CA THR A 92 -21.58 6.82 6.32
C THR A 92 -20.08 6.70 6.52
N VAL A 93 -19.33 7.36 5.65
CA VAL A 93 -17.87 7.47 5.70
C VAL A 93 -17.50 8.94 5.81
N THR A 94 -16.69 9.27 6.81
CA THR A 94 -16.12 10.61 6.94
C THR A 94 -14.72 10.62 6.36
N PHE A 95 -14.49 11.49 5.39
CA PHE A 95 -13.21 11.64 4.70
C PHE A 95 -12.63 13.04 4.92
N ASP A 96 -11.40 13.11 5.38
CA ASP A 96 -10.68 14.37 5.60
C ASP A 96 -9.38 14.39 4.78
N PRO A 97 -9.43 14.90 3.53
CA PRO A 97 -8.25 15.01 2.68
C PRO A 97 -7.25 16.09 3.15
N SER A 98 -7.62 16.95 4.11
CA SER A 98 -6.77 18.02 4.64
C SER A 98 -5.67 17.51 5.58
N ILE A 99 -5.76 16.25 6.02
CA ILE A 99 -4.72 15.55 6.80
C ILE A 99 -3.38 15.51 6.07
N VAL A 100 -3.40 15.44 4.72
CA VAL A 100 -2.23 15.64 3.88
C VAL A 100 -2.21 17.11 3.44
N LYS A 101 -1.28 17.87 4.01
CA LYS A 101 -1.15 19.30 3.72
C LYS A 101 -0.52 19.50 2.35
N THR A 102 -0.87 20.60 1.68
CA THR A 102 -0.25 20.98 0.40
C THR A 102 1.28 20.99 0.50
N LEU A 103 1.81 21.45 1.64
CA LEU A 103 3.25 21.49 1.87
C LEU A 103 3.92 20.11 1.91
N ASP A 104 3.22 19.07 2.38
CA ASP A 104 3.72 17.69 2.34
C ASP A 104 3.86 17.20 0.88
N VAL A 105 2.85 17.49 0.06
CA VAL A 105 2.83 17.16 -1.37
C VAL A 105 3.96 17.87 -2.12
N GLU A 106 4.06 19.20 -1.97
CA GLU A 106 5.11 19.98 -2.63
C GLU A 106 6.52 19.56 -2.17
N ASN A 107 6.67 19.20 -0.90
CA ASN A 107 7.94 18.68 -0.39
C ASN A 107 8.33 17.33 -1.06
N SER A 108 7.36 16.44 -1.32
CA SER A 108 7.60 15.19 -2.06
C SER A 108 7.95 15.46 -3.53
N ILE A 109 7.31 16.44 -4.13
CA ILE A 109 7.56 16.85 -5.52
C ILE A 109 8.98 17.38 -5.67
N ILE A 110 9.41 18.32 -4.82
CA ILE A 110 10.78 18.85 -4.91
C ILE A 110 11.83 17.77 -4.66
N GLN A 111 11.57 16.78 -3.82
CA GLN A 111 12.45 15.62 -3.66
C GLN A 111 12.55 14.80 -4.94
N THR A 112 11.45 14.64 -5.66
CA THR A 112 11.44 13.95 -6.95
C THR A 112 12.23 14.72 -7.99
N LEU A 113 11.99 16.03 -8.12
CA LEU A 113 12.73 16.90 -9.06
C LEU A 113 14.24 16.93 -8.76
N CYS A 114 14.61 17.05 -7.48
CA CYS A 114 16.00 17.06 -7.03
C CYS A 114 16.76 15.79 -7.45
N LYS A 115 16.11 14.62 -7.39
CA LYS A 115 16.72 13.34 -7.85
C LYS A 115 17.07 13.34 -9.34
N HIS A 116 16.42 14.18 -10.13
CA HIS A 116 16.61 14.29 -11.59
C HIS A 116 17.42 15.51 -12.01
N LYS A 117 18.04 16.26 -11.07
CA LYS A 117 18.89 17.40 -11.37
C LYS A 117 20.16 17.00 -12.12
N ASN A 118 20.73 17.94 -12.84
CA ASN A 118 22.08 17.81 -13.41
C ASN A 118 23.14 17.70 -12.31
N LYS A 119 24.17 16.90 -12.53
CA LYS A 119 25.23 16.66 -11.53
C LYS A 119 26.31 17.73 -11.51
N THR A 120 26.30 18.64 -12.47
CA THR A 120 27.31 19.69 -12.62
C THR A 120 26.72 21.03 -12.21
N PRO A 121 27.37 21.79 -11.32
CA PRO A 121 26.94 23.14 -11.00
C PRO A 121 26.90 24.03 -12.24
N VAL A 122 26.00 24.99 -12.24
CA VAL A 122 25.83 25.98 -13.29
C VAL A 122 26.08 27.39 -12.74
N GLU A 123 26.28 28.37 -13.63
CA GLU A 123 26.20 29.78 -13.25
C GLU A 123 24.74 30.21 -13.35
N GLY A 124 24.12 30.56 -12.23
CA GLY A 124 22.72 30.90 -12.14
C GLY A 124 22.51 32.39 -11.78
N ASP A 125 21.32 32.71 -11.35
CA ASP A 125 20.88 34.08 -11.04
C ASP A 125 20.91 34.41 -9.53
N GLY A 126 21.41 33.50 -8.73
CA GLY A 126 21.47 33.63 -7.26
C GLY A 126 20.16 33.38 -6.55
N VAL A 127 19.11 32.95 -7.24
CA VAL A 127 17.83 32.58 -6.66
C VAL A 127 17.81 31.09 -6.31
N ILE A 128 17.52 30.79 -5.06
CA ILE A 128 17.50 29.41 -4.58
C ILE A 128 16.43 28.60 -5.37
N SER A 129 16.86 27.51 -5.96
CA SER A 129 16.07 26.61 -6.77
C SER A 129 16.19 25.16 -6.31
N VAL A 130 15.31 24.28 -6.78
CA VAL A 130 15.38 22.84 -6.51
C VAL A 130 16.72 22.30 -7.04
N GLY A 131 17.38 21.50 -6.22
CA GLY A 131 18.66 20.88 -6.56
C GLY A 131 19.88 21.70 -6.17
N ASP A 132 19.73 22.98 -5.84
CA ASP A 132 20.85 23.82 -5.37
C ASP A 132 21.41 23.33 -4.05
N VAL A 133 22.68 23.66 -3.78
CA VAL A 133 23.29 23.44 -2.48
C VAL A 133 23.50 24.77 -1.79
N ALA A 134 22.67 25.04 -0.79
CA ALA A 134 22.77 26.22 0.05
C ALA A 134 23.59 25.92 1.30
N HIS A 135 24.68 26.68 1.50
CA HIS A 135 25.47 26.63 2.73
C HIS A 135 24.86 27.59 3.76
N ILE A 136 24.26 27.05 4.80
CA ILE A 136 23.38 27.81 5.69
C ILE A 136 23.84 27.78 7.16
N TYR A 137 23.59 28.87 7.85
CA TYR A 137 23.40 28.89 9.30
C TYR A 137 21.92 29.07 9.58
N TYR A 138 21.40 28.38 10.59
CA TYR A 138 20.00 28.46 10.96
C TYR A 138 19.80 28.43 12.47
N ARG A 139 18.69 29.05 12.92
CA ARG A 139 18.26 29.05 14.30
C ARG A 139 16.75 28.91 14.38
N GLY A 140 16.27 27.76 14.91
CA GLY A 140 14.85 27.42 15.01
C GLY A 140 14.21 27.84 16.31
N TYR A 141 12.97 28.31 16.22
CA TYR A 141 12.12 28.62 17.37
C TYR A 141 10.65 28.28 17.08
N TYR A 142 9.86 28.13 18.12
CA TYR A 142 8.40 28.13 18.05
C TYR A 142 7.85 29.27 18.93
N MET A 143 6.59 29.65 18.69
CA MET A 143 5.94 30.70 19.45
C MET A 143 5.21 30.09 20.65
N LYS A 144 5.34 30.75 21.81
CA LYS A 144 4.56 30.47 23.01
C LYS A 144 3.93 31.77 23.48
N GLY A 145 2.68 31.99 23.03
CA GLY A 145 2.08 33.32 23.05
C GLY A 145 2.83 34.27 22.10
N GLU A 146 3.31 35.40 22.59
CA GLU A 146 4.10 36.37 21.82
C GLU A 146 5.62 36.16 21.93
N GLU A 147 6.08 35.18 22.73
CA GLU A 147 7.51 34.93 22.98
C GLU A 147 8.07 33.81 22.06
N LYS A 148 9.34 34.02 21.61
CA LYS A 148 10.09 33.05 20.82
C LYS A 148 10.82 32.10 21.74
N TYR A 149 10.54 30.80 21.59
CA TYR A 149 11.24 29.72 22.29
C TYR A 149 12.16 28.95 21.34
N PHE A 150 13.47 29.17 21.52
CA PHE A 150 14.50 28.47 20.74
C PHE A 150 14.67 27.05 21.28
N PHE A 151 14.61 26.05 20.42
CA PHE A 151 14.67 24.65 20.82
C PHE A 151 16.06 24.03 20.58
N GLN A 152 16.40 23.07 21.40
CA GLN A 152 17.67 22.37 21.29
C GLN A 152 17.73 21.57 19.98
N GLY A 153 18.89 21.56 19.29
CA GLY A 153 19.09 20.87 18.01
C GLY A 153 18.62 21.66 16.79
N GLY A 154 17.92 22.80 16.99
CA GLY A 154 17.48 23.70 15.90
C GLY A 154 18.46 24.85 15.59
N ASP A 155 19.69 24.84 16.09
CA ASP A 155 20.62 25.95 15.96
C ASP A 155 22.04 25.44 15.60
N ASN A 156 22.58 25.94 14.50
CA ASN A 156 23.96 25.68 14.11
C ASN A 156 24.81 26.95 13.99
N THR A 157 24.34 28.09 14.52
CA THR A 157 25.03 29.37 14.39
C THR A 157 26.38 29.42 15.11
N ALA A 158 26.59 28.56 16.10
CA ALA A 158 27.88 28.42 16.79
C ALA A 158 28.86 27.44 16.10
N SER A 159 28.46 26.82 14.98
CA SER A 159 29.32 25.89 14.25
C SER A 159 30.41 26.62 13.48
N GLU A 160 31.60 26.04 13.39
CA GLU A 160 32.72 26.59 12.59
C GLU A 160 32.41 26.65 11.09
N LYS A 161 31.55 25.75 10.63
CA LYS A 161 31.18 25.63 9.20
C LYS A 161 29.66 25.64 9.03
N PRO A 162 29.17 26.26 7.96
CA PRO A 162 27.76 26.21 7.60
C PRO A 162 27.34 24.78 7.27
N TYR A 163 26.07 24.49 7.44
CA TYR A 163 25.45 23.24 6.97
C TYR A 163 25.24 23.32 5.46
N SER A 164 25.68 22.32 4.72
CA SER A 164 25.44 22.20 3.27
C SER A 164 24.09 21.52 3.05
N LEU A 165 23.07 22.32 2.71
CA LEU A 165 21.72 21.86 2.46
C LEU A 165 21.48 21.75 0.95
N GLU A 166 21.20 20.56 0.48
CA GLU A 166 20.71 20.33 -0.87
C GLU A 166 19.20 20.54 -0.90
N ILE A 167 18.73 21.49 -1.70
CA ILE A 167 17.31 21.87 -1.78
C ILE A 167 16.52 20.79 -2.52
N GLY A 168 15.60 20.14 -1.81
CA GLY A 168 14.86 18.97 -2.27
C GLY A 168 15.46 17.64 -1.82
N SER A 169 16.44 17.63 -0.91
CA SER A 169 16.97 16.39 -0.33
C SER A 169 16.03 15.72 0.68
N GLY A 170 15.13 16.49 1.31
CA GLY A 170 14.29 16.05 2.41
C GLY A 170 15.07 15.88 3.74
N GLY A 171 16.21 16.54 3.86
CA GLY A 171 17.08 16.47 5.04
C GLY A 171 16.53 17.23 6.25
N PHE A 172 15.59 18.13 6.03
CA PHE A 172 14.90 18.90 7.06
C PHE A 172 13.42 18.52 7.21
N ILE A 173 12.76 19.09 8.22
CA ILE A 173 11.31 18.90 8.40
C ILE A 173 10.54 19.44 7.18
N PRO A 174 9.36 18.88 6.86
CA PRO A 174 8.61 19.23 5.67
C PRO A 174 8.40 20.74 5.53
N GLY A 175 8.70 21.26 4.33
CA GLY A 175 8.54 22.68 4.02
C GLY A 175 9.73 23.58 4.32
N PHE A 176 10.74 23.13 5.08
CA PHE A 176 11.92 23.95 5.32
C PHE A 176 12.64 24.30 3.99
N GLU A 177 12.94 23.28 3.21
CA GLU A 177 13.63 23.45 1.92
C GLU A 177 12.72 24.13 0.89
N TYR A 178 11.46 23.71 0.82
CA TYR A 178 10.47 24.31 -0.09
C TYR A 178 10.32 25.83 0.12
N ASN A 179 10.25 26.29 1.36
CA ASN A 179 10.08 27.71 1.67
C ASN A 179 11.36 28.55 1.48
N LEU A 180 12.48 27.95 1.14
CA LEU A 180 13.69 28.65 0.69
C LEU A 180 13.67 28.92 -0.81
N ILE A 181 12.95 28.11 -1.60
CA ILE A 181 12.88 28.25 -3.06
C ILE A 181 12.33 29.62 -3.43
N GLY A 182 12.90 30.23 -4.44
CA GLY A 182 12.52 31.55 -4.96
C GLY A 182 13.10 32.74 -4.17
N LYS A 183 13.88 32.48 -3.11
CA LYS A 183 14.55 33.56 -2.37
C LYS A 183 15.94 33.79 -2.93
N ASN A 184 16.28 35.08 -3.16
CA ASN A 184 17.66 35.46 -3.46
C ASN A 184 18.33 35.88 -2.13
N PRO A 185 19.37 35.17 -1.64
CA PRO A 185 20.03 35.52 -0.39
C PRO A 185 20.57 36.95 -0.32
N ALA A 186 20.87 37.58 -1.48
CA ALA A 186 21.33 38.96 -1.53
C ALA A 186 20.29 39.99 -1.10
N ASP A 187 19.01 39.64 -1.10
CA ASP A 187 17.91 40.53 -0.66
C ASP A 187 17.71 40.54 0.86
N TYR A 188 18.48 39.77 1.62
CA TYR A 188 18.34 39.55 3.05
C TYR A 188 19.60 39.98 3.82
N SER A 189 19.43 40.34 5.08
CA SER A 189 20.51 40.77 5.98
C SER A 189 20.25 40.31 7.41
N GLU A 190 21.17 40.59 8.34
CA GLU A 190 20.96 40.32 9.78
C GLU A 190 19.74 41.07 10.36
N GLU A 191 19.45 42.28 9.83
CA GLU A 191 18.31 43.10 10.27
C GLU A 191 17.01 42.63 9.61
N ASN A 192 17.08 42.00 8.45
CA ASN A 192 15.95 41.43 7.70
C ASN A 192 16.33 40.02 7.22
N PRO A 193 16.37 38.99 8.11
CA PRO A 193 16.79 37.67 7.76
C PRO A 193 15.74 36.90 6.97
N ILE A 194 16.16 35.85 6.27
CA ILE A 194 15.23 34.85 5.75
C ILE A 194 14.56 34.17 6.97
N VAL A 195 13.24 34.20 7.02
CA VAL A 195 12.48 33.43 7.99
C VAL A 195 11.68 32.37 7.24
N VAL A 196 11.95 31.12 7.56
CA VAL A 196 11.22 29.95 7.05
C VAL A 196 10.20 29.52 8.09
N GLU A 197 8.93 29.55 7.72
CA GLU A 197 7.84 28.99 8.52
C GLU A 197 7.59 27.55 8.05
N THR A 198 7.45 26.63 8.98
CA THR A 198 7.19 25.23 8.72
C THR A 198 6.53 24.57 9.93
N PHE A 199 6.37 23.25 9.92
CA PHE A 199 5.79 22.54 11.06
C PHE A 199 6.52 21.23 11.33
N PHE A 200 6.53 20.81 12.59
CA PHE A 200 6.96 19.48 12.96
C PHE A 200 5.87 18.45 12.65
N PRO A 201 6.21 17.28 12.10
CA PRO A 201 5.25 16.18 11.94
C PRO A 201 4.57 15.82 13.27
N GLU A 202 3.31 15.36 13.22
CA GLU A 202 2.57 14.88 14.40
C GLU A 202 3.31 13.75 15.14
N LYS A 203 3.99 12.87 14.39
CA LYS A 203 4.85 11.82 14.92
C LYS A 203 6.31 12.24 14.86
N TYR A 204 6.69 13.22 15.66
CA TYR A 204 8.08 13.65 15.77
C TYR A 204 8.71 13.06 17.03
N HIS A 205 10.03 12.82 17.01
CA HIS A 205 10.75 12.18 18.13
C HIS A 205 10.76 12.99 19.42
N SER A 206 10.45 14.28 19.36
CA SER A 206 10.28 15.17 20.51
C SER A 206 8.79 15.48 20.68
N ASP A 207 8.18 14.97 21.75
CA ASP A 207 6.78 15.25 22.08
C ASP A 207 6.52 16.74 22.30
N GLU A 208 7.55 17.49 22.73
CA GLU A 208 7.44 18.95 22.90
C GLU A 208 7.26 19.66 21.56
N LEU A 209 7.83 19.13 20.46
CA LEU A 209 7.82 19.78 19.15
C LEU A 209 6.77 19.21 18.22
N ALA A 210 6.33 17.99 18.43
CA ALA A 210 5.36 17.28 17.55
C ALA A 210 4.13 18.16 17.27
N GLY A 211 3.75 18.27 15.98
CA GLY A 211 2.61 19.04 15.50
C GLY A 211 2.74 20.56 15.60
N LYS A 212 3.84 21.11 16.17
CA LYS A 212 3.99 22.56 16.32
C LYS A 212 4.50 23.24 15.06
N THR A 213 3.99 24.45 14.84
CA THR A 213 4.59 25.37 13.86
C THR A 213 5.97 25.82 14.36
N ALA A 214 6.95 25.77 13.49
CA ALA A 214 8.31 26.19 13.74
C ALA A 214 8.74 27.28 12.74
N TYR A 215 9.62 28.14 13.22
CA TYR A 215 10.22 29.23 12.45
C TYR A 215 11.73 29.08 12.49
N PHE A 216 12.38 29.23 11.37
CA PHE A 216 13.84 29.21 11.27
C PHE A 216 14.35 30.51 10.70
N ILE A 217 15.19 31.18 11.43
CA ILE A 217 16.02 32.30 10.93
C ILE A 217 17.18 31.65 10.16
N VAL A 218 17.30 31.93 8.87
CA VAL A 218 18.28 31.28 7.97
C VAL A 218 19.17 32.34 7.37
N THR A 219 20.49 32.08 7.40
CA THR A 219 21.51 32.88 6.70
C THR A 219 22.19 31.97 5.69
N VAL A 220 22.09 32.31 4.41
CA VAL A 220 22.79 31.60 3.32
C VAL A 220 24.11 32.33 3.05
N VAL A 221 25.23 31.64 3.27
CA VAL A 221 26.58 32.21 3.10
C VAL A 221 27.20 31.86 1.76
N LYS A 222 26.70 30.82 1.08
CA LYS A 222 27.12 30.43 -0.26
C LYS A 222 25.96 29.64 -0.90
N LEU A 223 25.76 29.85 -2.18
CA LEU A 223 24.86 29.05 -3.04
C LEU A 223 25.68 28.41 -4.15
N GLU A 224 25.48 27.12 -4.37
CA GLU A 224 25.95 26.37 -5.54
C GLU A 224 24.69 25.96 -6.31
N GLU A 225 24.57 26.47 -7.52
CA GLU A 225 23.36 26.36 -8.31
C GLU A 225 23.43 25.15 -9.25
N TYR A 226 22.32 24.45 -9.40
CA TYR A 226 22.18 23.27 -10.23
C TYR A 226 20.89 23.36 -11.05
N GLU A 227 20.92 22.86 -12.27
CA GLU A 227 19.72 22.77 -13.08
C GLU A 227 18.92 21.52 -12.72
N ALA A 228 17.72 21.71 -12.23
CA ALA A 228 16.74 20.67 -11.99
C ALA A 228 15.55 20.82 -12.95
N PRO A 229 14.85 19.71 -13.31
CA PRO A 229 13.65 19.81 -14.13
C PRO A 229 12.54 20.52 -13.37
N THR A 230 11.58 21.08 -14.11
CA THR A 230 10.30 21.57 -13.57
C THR A 230 9.25 20.48 -13.65
N LEU A 231 8.27 20.52 -12.74
CA LEU A 231 7.12 19.63 -12.85
C LEU A 231 6.18 20.15 -13.92
N ASP A 232 6.25 19.55 -15.08
CA ASP A 232 5.37 19.77 -16.22
C ASP A 232 4.92 18.43 -16.83
N ASP A 233 4.05 18.49 -17.84
CA ASP A 233 3.51 17.28 -18.48
C ASP A 233 4.61 16.47 -19.18
N ALA A 234 5.65 17.13 -19.71
CA ALA A 234 6.79 16.45 -20.33
C ALA A 234 7.61 15.69 -19.26
N PHE A 235 7.85 16.27 -18.10
CA PHE A 235 8.53 15.58 -17.00
C PHE A 235 7.75 14.35 -16.54
N VAL A 236 6.41 14.49 -16.40
CA VAL A 236 5.54 13.38 -15.99
C VAL A 236 5.57 12.23 -17.00
N THR A 237 5.49 12.54 -18.29
CA THR A 237 5.45 11.51 -19.35
C THR A 237 6.83 10.96 -19.72
N GLU A 238 7.82 11.83 -19.88
CA GLU A 238 9.13 11.44 -20.43
C GLU A 238 10.11 10.98 -19.35
N THR A 239 10.04 11.56 -18.14
CA THR A 239 10.95 11.21 -17.04
C THR A 239 10.33 10.21 -16.09
N LEU A 240 9.12 10.49 -15.57
CA LEU A 240 8.43 9.60 -14.64
C LEU A 240 7.75 8.42 -15.34
N LYS A 241 7.63 8.45 -16.69
CA LYS A 241 6.98 7.39 -17.50
C LYS A 241 5.52 7.14 -17.14
N MET A 242 4.84 8.16 -16.61
CA MET A 242 3.41 8.08 -16.32
C MET A 242 2.59 8.58 -17.51
N SER A 243 1.52 7.87 -17.83
CA SER A 243 0.64 8.19 -18.96
C SER A 243 -0.62 8.93 -18.48
N GLU A 244 -1.32 9.59 -19.40
CA GLU A 244 -2.64 10.16 -19.13
C GLU A 244 -3.61 9.11 -18.57
N ARG A 245 -3.55 7.89 -19.10
CA ARG A 245 -4.36 6.76 -18.62
C ARG A 245 -4.04 6.39 -17.17
N SER A 246 -2.77 6.31 -16.80
CA SER A 246 -2.36 5.97 -15.42
C SER A 246 -2.76 7.04 -14.41
N LEU A 247 -3.00 8.27 -14.86
CA LEU A 247 -3.43 9.40 -14.06
C LEU A 247 -4.91 9.79 -14.29
N SER A 248 -5.69 8.98 -15.02
CA SER A 248 -7.07 9.33 -15.40
C SER A 248 -8.02 9.46 -14.20
N GLY A 249 -7.75 8.73 -13.11
CA GLY A 249 -8.54 8.76 -11.86
C GLY A 249 -8.22 9.93 -10.93
N TYR A 250 -7.17 10.71 -11.23
CA TYR A 250 -6.70 11.80 -10.37
C TYR A 250 -7.19 13.17 -10.87
N LYS A 251 -7.33 14.11 -9.91
CA LYS A 251 -7.89 15.45 -10.16
C LYS A 251 -6.81 16.37 -10.73
N GLY A 252 -7.18 17.20 -11.72
CA GLY A 252 -6.30 18.21 -12.31
C GLY A 252 -6.61 18.46 -13.77
N GLU A 253 -6.18 19.62 -14.28
CA GLU A 253 -6.34 20.00 -15.69
C GLU A 253 -5.17 19.50 -16.54
N THR A 254 -3.96 19.50 -15.97
CA THR A 254 -2.72 19.04 -16.61
C THR A 254 -2.25 17.70 -16.01
N LEU A 255 -1.33 17.02 -16.67
CA LEU A 255 -0.71 15.81 -16.09
C LEU A 255 0.12 16.14 -14.85
N ALA A 256 0.74 17.31 -14.80
CA ALA A 256 1.43 17.80 -13.63
C ALA A 256 0.49 17.99 -12.43
N ASP A 257 -0.73 18.53 -12.65
CA ASP A 257 -1.75 18.66 -11.59
C ASP A 257 -2.27 17.31 -11.13
N LYS A 258 -2.56 16.39 -12.06
CA LYS A 258 -2.96 15.02 -11.76
C LYS A 258 -1.87 14.26 -10.99
N TYR A 259 -0.60 14.53 -11.28
CA TYR A 259 0.51 13.96 -10.53
C TYR A 259 0.58 14.49 -9.10
N ARG A 260 0.27 15.78 -8.85
CA ARG A 260 0.14 16.32 -7.49
C ARG A 260 -0.97 15.63 -6.70
N ASP A 261 -2.12 15.45 -7.33
CA ASP A 261 -3.25 14.73 -6.71
C ASP A 261 -2.90 13.27 -6.45
N TYR A 262 -2.22 12.60 -7.39
CA TYR A 262 -1.69 11.25 -7.22
C TYR A 262 -0.78 11.15 -5.98
N ILE A 263 0.18 12.06 -5.81
CA ILE A 263 1.07 12.07 -4.64
C ILE A 263 0.28 12.26 -3.35
N LYS A 264 -0.74 13.13 -3.36
CA LYS A 264 -1.63 13.35 -2.21
C LYS A 264 -2.39 12.07 -1.84
N GLU A 265 -2.99 11.42 -2.83
CA GLU A 265 -3.75 10.17 -2.62
C GLU A 265 -2.84 9.03 -2.14
N GLU A 266 -1.60 8.90 -2.68
CA GLU A 266 -0.63 7.93 -2.18
C GLU A 266 -0.26 8.19 -0.70
N MET A 267 -0.06 9.46 -0.30
CA MET A 267 0.21 9.79 1.09
C MET A 267 -0.97 9.48 2.03
N LEU A 268 -2.21 9.65 1.56
CA LEU A 268 -3.42 9.24 2.28
C LEU A 268 -3.49 7.71 2.39
N ARG A 269 -3.19 6.99 1.30
CA ARG A 269 -3.17 5.52 1.24
C ARG A 269 -2.13 4.92 2.17
N GLU A 270 -0.91 5.46 2.22
CA GLU A 270 0.12 5.03 3.16
C GLU A 270 -0.30 5.16 4.64
N LYS A 271 -1.21 6.07 4.92
CA LYS A 271 -1.81 6.27 6.25
C LYS A 271 -3.08 5.43 6.47
N GLY A 272 -3.60 4.76 5.44
CA GLY A 272 -4.90 4.09 5.45
C GLY A 272 -6.07 5.07 5.59
N LEU A 273 -5.93 6.27 5.05
CA LEU A 273 -6.90 7.37 5.14
C LEU A 273 -7.41 7.82 3.77
N ASP A 274 -7.05 7.10 2.70
CA ASP A 274 -7.65 7.31 1.38
C ASP A 274 -9.12 6.89 1.39
N LEU A 275 -9.90 7.51 0.52
CA LEU A 275 -11.35 7.33 0.53
C LEU A 275 -11.77 5.87 0.27
N GLU A 276 -11.06 5.15 -0.61
CA GLU A 276 -11.38 3.76 -0.91
C GLU A 276 -11.16 2.85 0.31
N THR A 277 -10.02 2.97 0.99
CA THR A 277 -9.74 2.21 2.23
C THR A 277 -10.80 2.51 3.29
N LEU A 278 -11.15 3.78 3.49
CA LEU A 278 -12.17 4.18 4.49
C LEU A 278 -13.56 3.63 4.16
N ILE A 279 -13.93 3.60 2.88
CA ILE A 279 -15.21 3.01 2.44
C ILE A 279 -15.22 1.51 2.70
N LEU A 280 -14.17 0.80 2.31
CA LEU A 280 -14.10 -0.65 2.51
C LEU A 280 -14.05 -1.04 3.98
N ASP A 281 -13.32 -0.31 4.81
CA ASP A 281 -13.28 -0.54 6.26
C ASP A 281 -14.67 -0.33 6.89
N ALA A 282 -15.37 0.75 6.54
CA ALA A 282 -16.72 1.02 7.03
C ALA A 282 -17.73 -0.04 6.55
N PHE A 283 -17.64 -0.44 5.28
CA PHE A 283 -18.44 -1.52 4.71
C PHE A 283 -18.23 -2.82 5.48
N TRP A 284 -16.98 -3.30 5.57
CA TRP A 284 -16.68 -4.56 6.23
C TRP A 284 -17.11 -4.58 7.70
N LYS A 285 -16.89 -3.48 8.42
CA LYS A 285 -17.36 -3.34 9.79
C LYS A 285 -18.86 -3.50 9.89
N SER A 286 -19.61 -2.80 9.05
CA SER A 286 -21.07 -2.82 9.05
C SER A 286 -21.63 -4.20 8.67
N VAL A 287 -21.12 -4.81 7.60
CA VAL A 287 -21.65 -6.10 7.13
C VAL A 287 -21.27 -7.28 8.02
N ILE A 288 -20.08 -7.26 8.64
CA ILE A 288 -19.66 -8.31 9.58
C ILE A 288 -20.56 -8.28 10.83
N ASP A 289 -20.91 -7.09 11.33
CA ASP A 289 -21.79 -6.92 12.48
C ASP A 289 -23.25 -7.30 12.14
N GLY A 290 -23.70 -7.00 10.91
CA GLY A 290 -25.07 -7.20 10.47
C GLY A 290 -25.39 -8.59 9.90
N ALA A 291 -24.39 -9.33 9.43
CA ALA A 291 -24.63 -10.62 8.77
C ALA A 291 -24.71 -11.80 9.74
N VAL A 292 -25.69 -12.67 9.48
CA VAL A 292 -25.88 -13.92 10.20
C VAL A 292 -25.48 -15.09 9.31
N VAL A 293 -24.42 -15.83 9.69
CA VAL A 293 -24.06 -17.09 9.02
C VAL A 293 -24.95 -18.20 9.58
N LYS A 294 -25.77 -18.80 8.72
CA LYS A 294 -26.70 -19.92 9.06
C LYS A 294 -25.95 -21.25 9.10
N LYS A 295 -25.03 -21.47 8.16
CA LYS A 295 -24.15 -22.64 8.09
C LYS A 295 -22.88 -22.30 7.33
N TYR A 296 -21.81 -23.03 7.57
CA TYR A 296 -20.57 -22.92 6.80
C TYR A 296 -20.50 -24.04 5.77
N PRO A 297 -20.09 -23.79 4.51
CA PRO A 297 -19.82 -24.86 3.54
C PRO A 297 -18.57 -25.63 3.98
N GLU A 298 -18.72 -26.94 4.21
CA GLU A 298 -17.69 -27.77 4.83
C GLU A 298 -16.42 -27.86 3.99
N LYS A 299 -16.57 -27.98 2.66
CA LYS A 299 -15.46 -28.05 1.72
C LYS A 299 -14.59 -26.79 1.80
N GLN A 300 -15.20 -25.61 1.62
CA GLN A 300 -14.48 -24.33 1.63
C GLN A 300 -13.89 -24.01 3.01
N LEU A 301 -14.60 -24.36 4.09
CA LEU A 301 -14.06 -24.20 5.44
C LEU A 301 -12.79 -25.05 5.65
N LYS A 302 -12.82 -26.30 5.19
CA LYS A 302 -11.64 -27.18 5.24
C LYS A 302 -10.50 -26.65 4.37
N GLU A 303 -10.79 -26.24 3.14
CA GLU A 303 -9.80 -25.67 2.22
C GLU A 303 -9.15 -24.40 2.79
N SER A 304 -9.93 -23.51 3.38
CA SER A 304 -9.44 -22.31 4.05
C SER A 304 -8.53 -22.65 5.24
N TYR A 305 -8.94 -23.61 6.09
CA TYR A 305 -8.12 -24.05 7.21
C TYR A 305 -6.81 -24.71 6.74
N ASP A 306 -6.87 -25.60 5.77
CA ASP A 306 -5.71 -26.30 5.23
C ASP A 306 -4.71 -25.32 4.57
N SER A 307 -5.21 -24.30 3.87
CA SER A 307 -4.38 -23.23 3.30
C SER A 307 -3.65 -22.44 4.37
N LEU A 308 -4.32 -22.08 5.47
CA LEU A 308 -3.69 -21.38 6.59
C LEU A 308 -2.59 -22.23 7.24
N VAL A 309 -2.85 -23.52 7.45
CA VAL A 309 -1.85 -24.46 7.97
C VAL A 309 -0.66 -24.57 7.02
N TYR A 310 -0.91 -24.74 5.72
CA TYR A 310 0.14 -24.85 4.70
C TYR A 310 1.05 -23.62 4.66
N GLU A 311 0.46 -22.42 4.73
CA GLU A 311 1.22 -21.18 4.73
C GLU A 311 2.11 -21.07 5.98
N LEU A 312 1.58 -21.37 7.16
CA LEU A 312 2.33 -21.37 8.40
C LEU A 312 3.46 -22.41 8.38
N GLU A 313 3.19 -23.61 7.88
CA GLU A 313 4.21 -24.66 7.69
C GLU A 313 5.31 -24.23 6.71
N TYR A 314 4.94 -23.54 5.65
CA TYR A 314 5.93 -22.98 4.72
C TYR A 314 6.89 -22.01 5.41
N TYR A 315 6.38 -21.05 6.19
CA TYR A 315 7.24 -20.13 6.93
C TYR A 315 8.07 -20.85 8.00
N TYR A 316 7.47 -21.78 8.74
CA TYR A 316 8.18 -22.57 9.73
C TYR A 316 9.37 -23.28 9.11
N ASN A 317 9.15 -24.05 8.04
CA ASN A 317 10.17 -24.86 7.40
C ASN A 317 11.27 -24.02 6.70
N ASN A 318 10.95 -22.83 6.21
CA ASN A 318 11.89 -21.99 5.44
C ASN A 318 12.59 -20.90 6.26
N GLY A 319 12.36 -20.81 7.58
CA GLY A 319 13.03 -19.78 8.35
C GLY A 319 13.05 -19.97 9.88
N TYR A 320 12.09 -20.69 10.41
CA TYR A 320 11.87 -20.69 11.86
C TYR A 320 12.12 -22.02 12.58
N ALA A 321 12.19 -23.14 11.84
CA ALA A 321 12.37 -24.49 12.40
C ALA A 321 13.65 -24.64 13.23
N ALA A 322 14.69 -23.84 12.95
CA ALA A 322 15.94 -23.83 13.72
C ALA A 322 15.83 -23.14 15.09
N TYR A 323 14.81 -22.30 15.28
CA TYR A 323 14.68 -21.42 16.44
C TYR A 323 13.50 -21.77 17.36
N TYR A 324 12.45 -22.40 16.80
CA TYR A 324 11.19 -22.67 17.51
C TYR A 324 10.78 -24.13 17.35
N LYS A 325 10.08 -24.67 18.36
CA LYS A 325 9.29 -25.88 18.17
C LYS A 325 8.04 -25.56 17.33
N TYR A 326 7.56 -26.53 16.58
CA TYR A 326 6.45 -26.35 15.66
C TYR A 326 5.21 -25.75 16.31
N ASP A 327 4.70 -26.33 17.41
CA ASP A 327 3.52 -25.83 18.10
C ASP A 327 3.73 -24.44 18.73
N ASP A 328 4.94 -24.17 19.24
CA ASP A 328 5.30 -22.87 19.81
C ASP A 328 5.29 -21.78 18.72
N PHE A 329 5.86 -22.11 17.54
CA PHE A 329 5.82 -21.22 16.39
C PHE A 329 4.39 -20.95 15.93
N MET A 330 3.55 -22.00 15.81
CA MET A 330 2.15 -21.85 15.38
C MET A 330 1.38 -20.91 16.32
N CYS A 331 1.56 -21.05 17.63
CA CYS A 331 0.96 -20.15 18.61
C CYS A 331 1.44 -18.70 18.42
N LEU A 332 2.76 -18.48 18.46
CA LEU A 332 3.36 -17.15 18.41
C LEU A 332 3.04 -16.42 17.11
N TYR A 333 3.07 -17.13 15.97
CA TYR A 333 2.84 -16.54 14.67
C TYR A 333 1.43 -15.98 14.49
N ILE A 334 0.43 -16.59 15.12
CA ILE A 334 -0.96 -16.11 15.10
C ILE A 334 -1.35 -15.28 16.34
N GLY A 335 -0.33 -14.83 17.10
CA GLY A 335 -0.53 -13.91 18.23
C GLY A 335 -1.06 -14.56 19.51
N LEU A 336 -0.82 -15.85 19.70
CA LEU A 336 -1.18 -16.59 20.92
C LEU A 336 0.05 -16.83 21.82
N ASP A 337 -0.19 -17.01 23.10
CA ASP A 337 0.82 -17.50 24.03
C ASP A 337 1.19 -18.96 23.72
N VAL A 338 2.47 -19.32 23.96
CA VAL A 338 2.98 -20.69 23.80
C VAL A 338 2.14 -21.66 24.63
N GLY A 339 1.73 -22.78 24.01
CA GLY A 339 0.89 -23.81 24.62
C GLY A 339 -0.63 -23.57 24.49
N SER A 340 -1.04 -22.50 23.80
CA SER A 340 -2.44 -22.26 23.46
C SER A 340 -2.95 -23.22 22.37
N ASP A 341 -4.28 -23.33 22.23
CA ASP A 341 -4.90 -24.13 21.17
C ASP A 341 -4.92 -23.34 19.84
N TRP A 342 -3.79 -23.37 19.13
CA TRP A 342 -3.65 -22.72 17.84
C TRP A 342 -4.58 -23.29 16.75
N LYS A 343 -4.95 -24.59 16.85
CA LYS A 343 -5.85 -25.22 15.86
C LYS A 343 -7.26 -24.65 15.93
N SER A 344 -7.80 -24.51 17.15
CA SER A 344 -9.09 -23.81 17.34
C SER A 344 -9.05 -22.38 16.85
N LYS A 345 -7.93 -21.67 17.09
CA LYS A 345 -7.78 -20.29 16.60
C LYS A 345 -7.73 -20.20 15.08
N LEU A 346 -6.99 -21.09 14.41
CA LEU A 346 -6.99 -21.16 12.95
C LEU A 346 -8.37 -21.48 12.37
N ASN A 347 -9.13 -22.37 13.03
CA ASN A 347 -10.51 -22.64 12.61
C ASN A 347 -11.44 -21.43 12.77
N GLU A 348 -11.25 -20.60 13.79
CA GLU A 348 -11.95 -19.30 13.91
C GLU A 348 -11.57 -18.35 12.77
N ILE A 349 -10.29 -18.27 12.44
CA ILE A 349 -9.79 -17.45 11.30
C ILE A 349 -10.40 -17.95 9.99
N ALA A 350 -10.36 -19.26 9.73
CA ALA A 350 -10.97 -19.86 8.54
C ALA A 350 -12.48 -19.56 8.45
N LYS A 351 -13.21 -19.68 9.56
CA LYS A 351 -14.63 -19.28 9.62
C LYS A 351 -14.85 -17.81 9.33
N SER A 352 -13.98 -16.94 9.81
CA SER A 352 -14.05 -15.49 9.51
C SER A 352 -13.84 -15.22 8.02
N GLN A 353 -12.89 -15.90 7.38
CA GLN A 353 -12.64 -15.79 5.94
C GLN A 353 -13.86 -16.26 5.14
N ILE A 354 -14.40 -17.42 5.46
CA ILE A 354 -15.60 -17.95 4.78
C ILE A 354 -16.82 -17.05 5.02
N LYS A 355 -16.98 -16.49 6.22
CA LYS A 355 -18.04 -15.50 6.50
C LYS A 355 -17.93 -14.30 5.55
N GLN A 356 -16.75 -13.75 5.36
CA GLN A 356 -16.52 -12.60 4.46
C GLN A 356 -16.85 -12.97 3.01
N GLN A 357 -16.40 -14.13 2.54
CA GLN A 357 -16.71 -14.62 1.19
C GLN A 357 -18.23 -14.80 1.00
N LEU A 358 -18.90 -15.46 1.94
CA LEU A 358 -20.35 -15.65 1.88
C LEU A 358 -21.09 -14.32 1.79
N ILE A 359 -20.72 -13.32 2.62
CA ILE A 359 -21.33 -11.99 2.60
C ILE A 359 -21.09 -11.32 1.24
N PHE A 360 -19.84 -11.28 0.80
CA PHE A 360 -19.44 -10.57 -0.42
C PHE A 360 -20.16 -11.12 -1.66
N TYR A 361 -20.09 -12.42 -1.87
CA TYR A 361 -20.73 -13.06 -3.02
C TYR A 361 -22.26 -13.08 -2.91
N HIS A 362 -22.81 -13.14 -1.71
CA HIS A 362 -24.24 -12.98 -1.52
C HIS A 362 -24.72 -11.58 -1.93
N ILE A 363 -24.03 -10.51 -1.49
CA ILE A 363 -24.34 -9.13 -1.90
C ILE A 363 -24.18 -8.99 -3.42
N MET A 364 -23.08 -9.48 -4.01
CA MET A 364 -22.87 -9.47 -5.46
C MET A 364 -24.05 -10.09 -6.20
N ASN A 365 -24.56 -11.24 -5.72
CA ASN A 365 -25.65 -11.97 -6.38
C ASN A 365 -27.01 -11.26 -6.21
N VAL A 366 -27.35 -10.78 -4.99
CA VAL A 366 -28.66 -10.14 -4.73
C VAL A 366 -28.76 -8.77 -5.38
N GLU A 367 -27.65 -8.05 -5.56
CA GLU A 367 -27.58 -6.75 -6.22
C GLU A 367 -27.39 -6.87 -7.73
N GLY A 368 -27.23 -8.09 -8.27
CA GLY A 368 -27.05 -8.31 -9.70
C GLY A 368 -25.75 -7.72 -10.26
N LEU A 369 -24.70 -7.69 -9.44
CA LEU A 369 -23.41 -7.07 -9.80
C LEU A 369 -22.49 -8.01 -10.60
N LYS A 370 -22.89 -9.27 -10.75
CA LYS A 370 -22.13 -10.24 -11.51
C LYS A 370 -22.15 -9.87 -13.00
N PRO A 371 -21.00 -9.57 -13.62
CA PRO A 371 -20.94 -9.30 -15.05
C PRO A 371 -21.46 -10.47 -15.90
N THR A 372 -22.09 -10.17 -17.00
CA THR A 372 -22.35 -11.16 -18.06
C THR A 372 -21.04 -11.63 -18.69
N ASP A 373 -21.06 -12.75 -19.42
CA ASP A 373 -19.84 -13.22 -20.10
C ASP A 373 -19.29 -12.19 -21.09
N GLU A 374 -20.15 -11.44 -21.80
CA GLU A 374 -19.74 -10.37 -22.72
C GLU A 374 -19.04 -9.23 -21.98
N GLU A 375 -19.62 -8.76 -20.87
CA GLU A 375 -19.02 -7.75 -20.00
C GLU A 375 -17.71 -8.24 -19.38
N PHE A 376 -17.68 -9.50 -18.93
CA PHE A 376 -16.45 -10.09 -18.39
C PHE A 376 -15.32 -10.05 -19.41
N TYR A 377 -15.54 -10.52 -20.65
CA TYR A 377 -14.46 -10.52 -21.64
C TYR A 377 -14.04 -9.11 -22.06
N SER A 378 -14.96 -8.15 -22.07
CA SER A 378 -14.62 -6.73 -22.30
C SER A 378 -13.72 -6.18 -21.19
N LEU A 379 -14.08 -6.41 -19.91
CA LEU A 379 -13.31 -6.00 -18.75
C LEU A 379 -11.96 -6.73 -18.67
N PHE A 380 -11.95 -8.02 -19.02
CA PHE A 380 -10.72 -8.80 -19.06
C PHE A 380 -9.75 -8.27 -20.12
N ASP A 381 -10.24 -7.88 -21.27
CA ASP A 381 -9.44 -7.25 -22.31
C ASP A 381 -8.81 -5.93 -21.85
N GLU A 382 -9.55 -5.13 -21.10
CA GLU A 382 -9.03 -3.90 -20.48
C GLU A 382 -7.99 -4.21 -19.40
N TYR A 383 -8.25 -5.20 -18.55
CA TYR A 383 -7.33 -5.66 -17.50
C TYR A 383 -5.99 -6.13 -18.04
N LEU A 384 -5.98 -6.72 -19.23
CA LEU A 384 -4.77 -7.22 -19.89
C LEU A 384 -3.85 -6.12 -20.43
N ILE A 385 -4.32 -4.89 -20.64
CA ILE A 385 -3.54 -3.85 -21.33
C ILE A 385 -2.20 -3.56 -20.65
N PRO A 386 -2.08 -3.40 -19.32
CA PRO A 386 -0.79 -3.19 -18.67
C PRO A 386 0.16 -4.39 -18.85
N ALA A 387 -0.35 -5.61 -18.66
CA ALA A 387 0.44 -6.83 -18.80
C ALA A 387 0.93 -7.07 -20.23
N LEU A 388 0.12 -6.72 -21.23
CA LEU A 388 0.51 -6.74 -22.64
C LEU A 388 1.63 -5.74 -22.91
N ALA A 389 1.53 -4.52 -22.37
CA ALA A 389 2.56 -3.50 -22.52
C ALA A 389 3.89 -3.92 -21.88
N GLU A 390 3.85 -4.47 -20.67
CA GLU A 390 5.04 -5.03 -19.99
C GLU A 390 5.67 -6.19 -20.76
N SER A 391 4.84 -7.02 -21.40
CA SER A 391 5.29 -8.12 -22.26
C SER A 391 5.76 -7.64 -23.65
N GLY A 392 5.67 -6.33 -23.91
CA GLY A 392 6.07 -5.71 -25.17
C GLY A 392 5.06 -5.95 -26.30
N ILE A 393 3.84 -6.32 -26.01
CA ILE A 393 2.75 -6.50 -26.95
C ILE A 393 1.95 -5.18 -27.00
N THR A 394 2.38 -4.26 -27.86
CA THR A 394 1.77 -2.93 -28.03
C THR A 394 1.45 -2.69 -29.50
N PRO A 395 0.37 -1.94 -29.84
CA PRO A 395 -0.08 -1.78 -31.23
C PRO A 395 1.01 -1.25 -32.18
N ASP A 396 1.89 -0.38 -31.69
CA ASP A 396 2.98 0.23 -32.47
C ASP A 396 4.08 -0.75 -32.93
N LYS A 397 4.12 -1.97 -32.35
CA LYS A 397 5.11 -3.01 -32.70
C LYS A 397 4.70 -3.95 -33.81
N TYR A 398 3.46 -3.86 -34.27
CA TYR A 398 2.90 -4.74 -35.30
C TYR A 398 2.59 -3.97 -36.58
N GLY A 399 2.69 -4.66 -37.71
CA GLY A 399 2.46 -4.07 -39.04
C GLY A 399 1.00 -3.77 -39.33
N SER A 400 0.08 -4.38 -38.62
CA SER A 400 -1.37 -4.17 -38.71
C SER A 400 -2.09 -4.39 -37.39
N GLU A 401 -3.28 -3.85 -37.27
CA GLU A 401 -4.17 -4.10 -36.14
C GLU A 401 -4.52 -5.59 -36.01
N GLU A 402 -4.68 -6.28 -37.14
CA GLU A 402 -4.99 -7.72 -37.15
C GLU A 402 -3.86 -8.56 -36.55
N GLU A 403 -2.60 -8.23 -36.84
CA GLU A 403 -1.43 -8.89 -36.23
C GLU A 403 -1.35 -8.62 -34.72
N TYR A 404 -1.59 -7.40 -34.28
CA TYR A 404 -1.65 -7.05 -32.86
C TYR A 404 -2.75 -7.83 -32.12
N LEU A 405 -3.98 -7.85 -32.67
CA LEU A 405 -5.10 -8.56 -32.07
C LEU A 405 -4.86 -10.07 -32.00
N ALA A 406 -4.24 -10.66 -33.01
CA ALA A 406 -3.88 -12.08 -33.00
C ALA A 406 -2.88 -12.43 -31.88
N GLU A 407 -1.86 -11.59 -31.66
CA GLU A 407 -0.88 -11.83 -30.57
C GLU A 407 -1.49 -11.55 -29.20
N LYS A 408 -2.37 -10.55 -29.06
CA LYS A 408 -3.17 -10.29 -27.86
C LYS A 408 -4.03 -11.53 -27.50
N GLU A 409 -4.74 -12.11 -28.44
CA GLU A 409 -5.59 -13.30 -28.20
C GLU A 409 -4.75 -14.55 -27.83
N LYS A 410 -3.60 -14.71 -28.43
CA LYS A 410 -2.65 -15.77 -28.05
C LYS A 410 -2.16 -15.60 -26.61
N TYR A 411 -1.77 -14.41 -26.20
CA TYR A 411 -1.36 -14.08 -24.85
C TYR A 411 -2.49 -14.34 -23.83
N LYS A 412 -3.70 -13.88 -24.13
CA LYS A 412 -4.91 -14.10 -23.34
C LYS A 412 -5.21 -15.60 -23.15
N THR A 413 -5.16 -16.37 -24.25
CA THR A 413 -5.36 -17.83 -24.22
C THR A 413 -4.32 -18.53 -23.32
N GLU A 414 -3.07 -18.11 -23.39
CA GLU A 414 -1.99 -18.67 -22.56
C GLU A 414 -2.19 -18.35 -21.08
N LEU A 415 -2.62 -17.15 -20.74
CA LEU A 415 -2.94 -16.77 -19.35
C LEU A 415 -4.11 -17.59 -18.80
N ILE A 416 -5.20 -17.74 -19.59
CA ILE A 416 -6.34 -18.58 -19.19
C ILE A 416 -5.92 -20.04 -19.03
N ARG A 417 -5.08 -20.57 -19.93
CA ARG A 417 -4.55 -21.94 -19.82
C ARG A 417 -3.71 -22.12 -18.55
N LYS A 418 -2.94 -21.10 -18.15
CA LYS A 418 -2.03 -21.15 -17.00
C LYS A 418 -2.74 -21.01 -15.66
N HIS A 419 -3.69 -20.11 -15.57
CA HIS A 419 -4.33 -19.71 -14.31
C HIS A 419 -5.78 -20.20 -14.16
N GLY A 420 -6.44 -20.56 -15.24
CA GLY A 420 -7.88 -20.83 -15.30
C GLY A 420 -8.72 -19.58 -15.52
N GLU A 421 -9.85 -19.73 -16.17
CA GLU A 421 -10.79 -18.61 -16.43
C GLU A 421 -11.45 -18.10 -15.14
N ASP A 422 -11.79 -19.04 -14.23
CA ASP A 422 -12.43 -18.70 -12.94
C ASP A 422 -11.54 -17.81 -12.07
N TYR A 423 -10.22 -17.91 -12.20
CA TYR A 423 -9.27 -17.01 -11.55
C TYR A 423 -9.52 -15.56 -11.97
N PHE A 424 -9.60 -15.30 -13.26
CA PHE A 424 -9.83 -13.96 -13.80
C PHE A 424 -11.26 -13.48 -13.55
N LYS A 425 -12.25 -14.39 -13.61
CA LYS A 425 -13.64 -14.07 -13.25
C LYS A 425 -13.71 -13.58 -11.79
N THR A 426 -13.08 -14.28 -10.87
CA THR A 426 -13.04 -13.89 -9.47
C THR A 426 -12.45 -12.50 -9.26
N MET A 427 -11.32 -12.20 -9.92
CA MET A 427 -10.68 -10.88 -9.83
C MET A 427 -11.55 -9.76 -10.38
N ILE A 428 -12.10 -9.93 -11.58
CA ILE A 428 -12.91 -8.91 -12.25
C ILE A 428 -14.23 -8.69 -11.50
N TYR A 429 -14.88 -9.78 -11.07
CA TYR A 429 -16.14 -9.68 -10.32
C TYR A 429 -15.93 -9.00 -8.96
N TYR A 430 -14.77 -9.26 -8.31
CA TYR A 430 -14.37 -8.55 -7.10
C TYR A 430 -14.25 -7.05 -7.37
N GLU A 431 -13.55 -6.64 -8.41
CA GLU A 431 -13.37 -5.22 -8.77
C GLU A 431 -14.70 -4.53 -9.07
N VAL A 432 -15.55 -5.15 -9.87
CA VAL A 432 -16.90 -4.62 -10.18
C VAL A 432 -17.74 -4.46 -8.91
N THR A 433 -17.70 -5.45 -8.02
CA THR A 433 -18.45 -5.41 -6.76
C THR A 433 -17.91 -4.34 -5.82
N VAL A 434 -16.58 -4.20 -5.70
CA VAL A 434 -15.95 -3.13 -4.89
C VAL A 434 -16.32 -1.76 -5.42
N ASN A 435 -16.34 -1.56 -6.73
CA ASN A 435 -16.75 -0.29 -7.32
C ASN A 435 -18.24 0.02 -7.00
N ALA A 436 -19.12 -0.96 -7.08
CA ALA A 436 -20.51 -0.78 -6.66
C ALA A 436 -20.67 -0.49 -5.15
N ILE A 437 -19.84 -1.09 -4.31
CA ILE A 437 -19.81 -0.80 -2.85
C ILE A 437 -19.46 0.68 -2.59
N LYS A 438 -18.58 1.27 -3.40
CA LYS A 438 -18.24 2.70 -3.29
C LYS A 438 -19.47 3.57 -3.52
N ASP A 439 -20.33 3.19 -4.45
CA ASP A 439 -21.57 3.91 -4.75
C ASP A 439 -22.64 3.73 -3.66
N PHE A 440 -22.53 2.70 -2.82
CA PHE A 440 -23.43 2.48 -1.67
C PHE A 440 -23.10 3.37 -0.47
N ALA A 441 -21.90 3.94 -0.41
CA ALA A 441 -21.44 4.77 0.70
C ALA A 441 -22.03 6.19 0.66
N ASN A 442 -22.40 6.70 1.83
CA ASN A 442 -22.68 8.12 2.03
C ASN A 442 -21.39 8.81 2.51
N VAL A 443 -20.67 9.43 1.58
CA VAL A 443 -19.39 10.09 1.87
C VAL A 443 -19.64 11.52 2.37
N VAL A 444 -19.09 11.84 3.54
CA VAL A 444 -19.08 13.17 4.15
C VAL A 444 -17.64 13.67 4.14
N GLU A 445 -17.32 14.55 3.21
CA GLU A 445 -15.99 15.19 3.16
C GLU A 445 -15.94 16.36 4.15
N ILE A 446 -14.89 16.38 5.01
CA ILE A 446 -14.59 17.50 5.87
C ILE A 446 -13.89 18.56 5.03
N THR A 447 -14.54 19.69 4.82
CA THR A 447 -13.94 20.91 4.25
C THR A 447 -13.58 21.86 5.38
N GLN A 448 -12.28 22.12 5.57
CA GLN A 448 -11.80 23.17 6.50
C GLN A 448 -11.90 24.55 5.88
#